data_f9b1d3be9dea944e0af0cafdf2bb42cd
#
_entry.id   f9b1d3be9dea944e0af0cafdf2bb42cd
#
_cell.length_a   1.000
_cell.length_b   1.000
_cell.length_c   1.000
_cell.angle_alpha   90.00
_cell.angle_beta   90.00
_cell.angle_gamma   90.00
#
_symmetry.space_group_name_H-M   'P 1'
#
loop_
_entity.id
_entity.type
_entity.pdbx_description
1 polymer ?
#
loop_
_entity_poly.entity_id
_entity_poly.type
_entity_poly.pdbx_seq_one_letter_code
_entity_poly.pdbx_strand_id
1 'polypeptide(L)'
;AASDVYKRQKLEELILREPTYDSPIPIARIDIFYNEETGDFKFCEFNTDGTSAMNEDRELNIAIQKTKAYQKMAETYEFKSFELFDSWVETFLEIYHSSQDSKEYPNVAIVDFMENATEMEFQIFAEHFKAHGCKAQLCEIRNLQYKDGTLYTPDGMQVDAIYRRAVTSDIMKHYEEVGDFIAAVKDNAVCLIGDFRTQIAHNKILYKILHLPQTQVFLTEEENAFVKAHVPMTYSIHDERLNIEEILTEKDKWILKPEDSYGSQGIHAGVECNAEEWKEYFYKERNDADSTYLIQEFCVPYQTMNVDLAQGERTFFPVYNLTGLFTYGGKFRGVYSRISKSEIISTQYSEMALPTLFVTRKKA
;
A
#
# COMPACT_ATOMS: atom_id res chain seq x y z
N ALA A 1 -21.71 1.41 17.22
CA ALA A 1 -21.83 2.46 18.27
C ALA A 1 -20.80 2.34 19.42
N ALA A 2 -21.09 1.71 20.59
CA ALA A 2 -20.10 1.65 21.69
C ALA A 2 -18.86 0.80 21.36
N SER A 3 -19.01 -0.28 20.64
CA SER A 3 -17.93 -1.15 20.15
C SER A 3 -16.96 -0.39 19.23
N ASP A 4 -17.47 0.47 18.38
CA ASP A 4 -16.65 1.20 17.40
C ASP A 4 -15.87 2.34 18.06
N VAL A 5 -16.45 3.03 19.04
CA VAL A 5 -15.75 4.03 19.87
C VAL A 5 -14.60 3.37 20.63
N TYR A 6 -14.84 2.21 21.23
CA TYR A 6 -13.81 1.46 21.94
C TYR A 6 -12.64 1.07 21.01
N LYS A 7 -12.94 0.54 19.82
CA LYS A 7 -11.91 0.19 18.84
C LYS A 7 -11.11 1.41 18.37
N ARG A 8 -11.77 2.54 18.12
CA ARG A 8 -11.10 3.80 17.76
C ARG A 8 -10.14 4.27 18.85
N GLN A 9 -10.54 4.22 20.13
CA GLN A 9 -9.67 4.56 21.25
C GLN A 9 -8.44 3.65 21.35
N LYS A 10 -8.62 2.32 21.13
CA LYS A 10 -7.49 1.37 21.12
C LYS A 10 -6.53 1.63 19.96
N LEU A 11 -7.05 1.95 18.78
CA LEU A 11 -6.22 2.32 17.64
C LEU A 11 -5.45 3.62 17.91
N GLU A 12 -6.10 4.64 18.49
CA GLU A 12 -5.47 5.90 18.86
C GLU A 12 -4.30 5.68 19.84
N GLU A 13 -4.49 4.86 20.87
CA GLU A 13 -3.43 4.47 21.80
C GLU A 13 -2.21 3.86 21.08
N LEU A 14 -2.45 3.00 20.08
CA LEU A 14 -1.39 2.34 19.32
C LEU A 14 -0.67 3.31 18.36
N ILE A 15 -1.39 4.21 17.72
CA ILE A 15 -0.83 5.21 16.81
C ILE A 15 0.00 6.27 17.56
N LEU A 16 -0.46 6.70 18.75
CA LEU A 16 0.21 7.71 19.55
C LEU A 16 1.40 7.17 20.35
N ARG A 17 1.57 5.85 20.40
CA ARG A 17 2.75 5.24 21.04
C ARG A 17 4.03 5.66 20.30
N GLU A 18 5.07 6.00 21.04
CA GLU A 18 6.38 6.27 20.44
C GLU A 18 7.01 4.95 19.94
N PRO A 19 7.32 4.83 18.64
CA PRO A 19 8.04 3.67 18.11
C PRO A 19 9.47 3.64 18.64
N THR A 20 10.10 2.46 18.61
CA THR A 20 11.48 2.28 19.09
C THR A 20 12.55 2.74 18.09
N TYR A 21 12.15 3.18 16.89
CA TYR A 21 13.02 3.60 15.80
C TYR A 21 12.54 4.92 15.17
N ASP A 22 13.43 5.59 14.42
CA ASP A 22 13.18 6.87 13.78
C ASP A 22 12.97 6.71 12.26
N SER A 23 11.86 6.15 11.87
CA SER A 23 11.42 6.08 10.46
C SER A 23 9.90 6.11 10.39
N PRO A 24 9.26 7.24 10.03
CA PRO A 24 7.80 7.36 10.10
C PRO A 24 7.09 6.40 9.14
N ILE A 25 7.67 6.11 7.97
CA ILE A 25 7.13 5.17 6.97
C ILE A 25 8.29 4.28 6.49
N PRO A 26 8.51 3.12 7.14
CA PRO A 26 9.58 2.20 6.78
C PRO A 26 9.49 1.67 5.34
N ILE A 27 8.28 1.31 4.92
CA ILE A 27 7.97 0.75 3.61
C ILE A 27 6.66 1.31 3.09
N ALA A 28 6.63 1.65 1.80
CA ALA A 28 5.41 2.03 1.11
C ALA A 28 5.43 1.57 -0.35
N ARG A 29 4.24 1.38 -0.93
CA ARG A 29 4.00 1.43 -2.37
C ARG A 29 3.04 2.60 -2.62
N ILE A 30 3.56 3.59 -3.30
CA ILE A 30 2.82 4.80 -3.67
C ILE A 30 2.25 4.58 -5.06
N ASP A 31 0.94 4.41 -5.15
CA ASP A 31 0.26 4.17 -6.42
C ASP A 31 -0.12 5.50 -7.07
N ILE A 32 0.29 5.67 -8.34
CA ILE A 32 0.08 6.89 -9.11
C ILE A 32 -0.53 6.60 -10.49
N PHE A 33 -1.34 7.51 -10.97
CA PHE A 33 -1.75 7.57 -12.38
C PHE A 33 -0.72 8.43 -13.13
N TYR A 34 0.19 7.77 -13.83
CA TYR A 34 1.33 8.42 -14.50
C TYR A 34 1.09 8.51 -16.00
N ASN A 35 1.24 9.71 -16.55
CA ASN A 35 1.18 9.95 -17.98
C ASN A 35 2.60 9.91 -18.58
N GLU A 36 2.92 8.87 -19.32
CA GLU A 36 4.27 8.66 -19.89
C GLU A 36 4.66 9.70 -20.95
N GLU A 37 3.69 10.39 -21.58
CA GLU A 37 3.95 11.38 -22.62
C GLU A 37 4.31 12.76 -22.04
N THR A 38 3.62 13.17 -20.97
CA THR A 38 3.80 14.50 -20.38
C THR A 38 4.68 14.50 -19.14
N GLY A 39 4.80 13.35 -18.46
CA GLY A 39 5.42 13.22 -17.15
C GLY A 39 4.52 13.66 -15.99
N ASP A 40 3.27 14.07 -16.27
CA ASP A 40 2.31 14.43 -15.23
C ASP A 40 1.80 13.19 -14.50
N PHE A 41 1.41 13.38 -13.24
CA PHE A 41 0.80 12.30 -12.48
C PHE A 41 -0.19 12.81 -11.43
N LYS A 42 -1.06 11.91 -10.97
CA LYS A 42 -1.92 12.08 -9.80
C LYS A 42 -1.72 10.89 -8.85
N PHE A 43 -1.72 11.16 -7.55
CA PHE A 43 -1.72 10.08 -6.56
C PHE A 43 -3.05 9.32 -6.58
N CYS A 44 -2.97 8.00 -6.51
CA CYS A 44 -4.13 7.11 -6.36
C CYS A 44 -4.33 6.70 -4.90
N GLU A 45 -3.28 6.12 -4.29
CA GLU A 45 -3.28 5.71 -2.88
C GLU A 45 -1.86 5.53 -2.33
N PHE A 46 -1.75 5.59 -1.00
CA PHE A 46 -0.51 5.34 -0.28
C PHE A 46 -0.64 4.01 0.48
N ASN A 47 -0.03 2.95 -0.04
CA ASN A 47 0.01 1.65 0.63
C ASN A 47 1.18 1.63 1.61
N THR A 48 0.96 2.15 2.82
CA THR A 48 1.97 2.25 3.89
C THR A 48 1.72 1.26 5.04
N ASP A 49 0.65 0.47 4.93
CA ASP A 49 0.23 -0.52 5.91
C ASP A 49 0.08 -1.89 5.22
N GLY A 50 0.90 -2.88 5.57
CA GLY A 50 0.89 -4.20 4.94
C GLY A 50 1.29 -4.20 3.45
N THR A 51 2.22 -3.34 3.04
CA THR A 51 2.67 -3.22 1.65
C THR A 51 3.08 -4.56 1.03
N SER A 52 2.58 -4.89 -0.15
CA SER A 52 2.76 -6.16 -0.86
C SER A 52 3.04 -5.98 -2.36
N ALA A 53 3.08 -7.08 -3.10
CA ALA A 53 3.30 -7.21 -4.55
C ALA A 53 4.76 -7.24 -5.01
N MET A 54 5.72 -7.40 -4.10
CA MET A 54 7.13 -7.55 -4.46
C MET A 54 7.37 -8.88 -5.17
N ASN A 55 6.70 -9.96 -4.73
CA ASN A 55 6.86 -11.27 -5.36
C ASN A 55 6.19 -11.36 -6.72
N GLU A 56 5.06 -10.70 -6.90
CA GLU A 56 4.40 -10.64 -8.21
C GLU A 56 5.30 -9.97 -9.25
N ASP A 57 5.88 -8.81 -8.93
CA ASP A 57 6.85 -8.14 -9.81
C ASP A 57 8.06 -9.02 -10.11
N ARG A 58 8.65 -9.65 -9.08
CA ARG A 58 9.79 -10.55 -9.22
C ARG A 58 9.49 -11.72 -10.16
N GLU A 59 8.38 -12.43 -9.94
CA GLU A 59 8.01 -13.62 -10.73
C GLU A 59 7.69 -13.25 -12.19
N LEU A 60 7.03 -12.13 -12.41
CA LEU A 60 6.76 -11.62 -13.76
C LEU A 60 8.06 -11.24 -14.48
N ASN A 61 9.01 -10.61 -13.80
CA ASN A 61 10.33 -10.30 -14.36
C ASN A 61 11.15 -11.57 -14.68
N ILE A 62 11.06 -12.61 -13.86
CA ILE A 62 11.68 -13.92 -14.14
C ILE A 62 11.00 -14.59 -15.34
N ALA A 63 9.68 -14.52 -15.43
CA ALA A 63 8.91 -15.14 -16.49
C ALA A 63 9.19 -14.51 -17.87
N ILE A 64 9.19 -13.18 -17.95
CA ILE A 64 9.43 -12.48 -19.23
C ILE A 64 10.83 -12.77 -19.79
N GLN A 65 11.85 -12.90 -18.94
CA GLN A 65 13.22 -13.21 -19.34
C GLN A 65 13.35 -14.56 -20.06
N LYS A 66 12.44 -15.51 -19.81
CA LYS A 66 12.40 -16.81 -20.46
C LYS A 66 11.78 -16.76 -21.86
N THR A 67 11.17 -15.64 -22.24
CA THR A 67 10.51 -15.51 -23.55
C THR A 67 11.51 -15.30 -24.69
N LYS A 68 11.19 -15.84 -25.88
CA LYS A 68 11.99 -15.61 -27.09
C LYS A 68 12.07 -14.13 -27.48
N ALA A 69 11.01 -13.37 -27.22
CA ALA A 69 10.97 -11.92 -27.46
C ALA A 69 12.03 -11.19 -26.62
N TYR A 70 12.07 -11.45 -25.31
CA TYR A 70 13.08 -10.86 -24.42
C TYR A 70 14.48 -11.23 -24.88
N GLN A 71 14.76 -12.52 -25.12
CA GLN A 71 16.07 -13.00 -25.55
C GLN A 71 16.53 -12.34 -26.84
N LYS A 72 15.62 -12.16 -27.81
CA LYS A 72 15.93 -11.48 -29.07
C LYS A 72 16.20 -9.99 -28.87
N MET A 73 15.41 -9.33 -28.05
CA MET A 73 15.61 -7.91 -27.72
C MET A 73 16.91 -7.69 -26.94
N ALA A 74 17.29 -8.63 -26.07
CA ALA A 74 18.52 -8.57 -25.27
C ALA A 74 19.82 -8.59 -26.11
N GLU A 75 19.78 -8.94 -27.39
CA GLU A 75 20.91 -8.78 -28.31
C GLU A 75 21.27 -7.30 -28.54
N THR A 76 20.25 -6.43 -28.56
CA THR A 76 20.39 -5.00 -28.88
C THR A 76 20.23 -4.08 -27.67
N TYR A 77 19.44 -4.51 -26.69
CA TYR A 77 19.08 -3.71 -25.51
C TYR A 77 19.58 -4.33 -24.24
N GLU A 78 19.87 -3.49 -23.27
CA GLU A 78 20.09 -3.85 -21.88
C GLU A 78 18.78 -3.65 -21.12
N PHE A 79 18.42 -4.63 -20.30
CA PHE A 79 17.23 -4.60 -19.46
C PHE A 79 17.61 -4.56 -18.00
N LYS A 80 16.93 -3.73 -17.23
CA LYS A 80 17.07 -3.64 -15.79
C LYS A 80 15.70 -3.76 -15.14
N SER A 81 15.56 -4.72 -14.23
CA SER A 81 14.48 -4.80 -13.24
C SER A 81 14.96 -4.31 -11.89
N PHE A 82 14.05 -4.07 -10.95
CA PHE A 82 14.39 -3.71 -9.58
C PHE A 82 14.51 -4.96 -8.70
N GLU A 83 15.40 -4.87 -7.73
CA GLU A 83 15.53 -5.82 -6.64
C GLU A 83 14.76 -5.24 -5.43
N LEU A 84 13.76 -5.98 -4.91
CA LEU A 84 12.83 -5.48 -3.91
C LEU A 84 12.90 -6.24 -2.56
N PHE A 85 13.61 -7.38 -2.51
CA PHE A 85 13.69 -8.22 -1.32
C PHE A 85 14.91 -7.91 -0.48
N ASP A 86 16.09 -7.99 -1.07
CA ASP A 86 17.36 -7.75 -0.38
C ASP A 86 17.44 -6.29 0.08
N SER A 87 17.08 -5.37 -0.81
CA SER A 87 17.02 -3.94 -0.51
C SER A 87 16.02 -3.57 0.62
N TRP A 88 14.93 -4.35 0.77
CA TRP A 88 14.06 -4.19 1.91
C TRP A 88 14.68 -4.74 3.20
N VAL A 89 15.26 -5.93 3.15
CA VAL A 89 15.92 -6.53 4.32
C VAL A 89 17.06 -5.64 4.82
N GLU A 90 17.89 -5.09 3.93
CA GLU A 90 18.92 -4.11 4.29
C GLU A 90 18.31 -2.90 4.97
N THR A 91 17.26 -2.30 4.40
CA THR A 91 16.58 -1.14 5.00
C THR A 91 15.91 -1.48 6.32
N PHE A 92 15.30 -2.65 6.44
CA PHE A 92 14.73 -3.14 7.70
C PHE A 92 15.78 -3.22 8.80
N LEU A 93 16.95 -3.78 8.49
CA LEU A 93 18.06 -3.90 9.44
C LEU A 93 18.66 -2.53 9.78
N GLU A 94 18.79 -1.60 8.82
CA GLU A 94 19.18 -0.22 9.09
C GLU A 94 18.23 0.45 10.09
N ILE A 95 16.91 0.29 9.89
CA ILE A 95 15.87 0.84 10.78
C ILE A 95 15.95 0.16 12.16
N TYR A 96 16.06 -1.17 12.21
CA TYR A 96 16.20 -1.91 13.44
C TYR A 96 17.42 -1.46 14.25
N HIS A 97 18.57 -1.28 13.60
CA HIS A 97 19.80 -0.84 14.25
C HIS A 97 19.77 0.62 14.71
N SER A 98 18.80 1.42 14.25
CA SER A 98 18.56 2.76 14.81
C SER A 98 17.83 2.72 16.15
N SER A 99 17.23 1.59 16.52
CA SER A 99 16.56 1.41 17.80
C SER A 99 17.57 1.20 18.94
N GLN A 100 17.16 1.54 20.17
CA GLN A 100 17.94 1.25 21.36
C GLN A 100 17.99 -0.26 21.59
N ASP A 101 19.10 -0.77 22.10
CA ASP A 101 19.32 -2.19 22.45
C ASP A 101 19.25 -3.16 21.25
N SER A 102 19.57 -2.69 20.04
CA SER A 102 19.59 -3.54 18.84
C SER A 102 20.73 -4.56 18.89
N LYS A 103 20.42 -5.80 18.47
CA LYS A 103 21.39 -6.89 18.28
C LYS A 103 22.00 -6.82 16.89
N GLU A 104 23.23 -7.29 16.70
CA GLU A 104 23.87 -7.37 15.40
C GLU A 104 23.03 -8.20 14.39
N TYR A 105 22.51 -9.33 14.85
CA TYR A 105 21.64 -10.23 14.08
C TYR A 105 20.33 -10.50 14.85
N PRO A 106 19.24 -9.78 14.57
CA PRO A 106 17.98 -10.00 15.27
C PRO A 106 17.29 -11.30 14.88
N ASN A 107 16.50 -11.84 15.79
CA ASN A 107 15.48 -12.82 15.46
C ASN A 107 14.23 -12.10 14.95
N VAL A 108 13.84 -12.34 13.71
CA VAL A 108 12.75 -11.64 13.01
C VAL A 108 11.54 -12.53 12.87
N ALA A 109 10.38 -12.07 13.31
CA ALA A 109 9.10 -12.67 12.98
C ALA A 109 8.42 -11.87 11.84
N ILE A 110 8.04 -12.56 10.77
CA ILE A 110 7.20 -11.99 9.70
C ILE A 110 5.77 -12.37 10.06
N VAL A 111 4.95 -11.37 10.41
CA VAL A 111 3.70 -11.58 11.13
C VAL A 111 2.49 -11.15 10.33
N ASP A 112 1.54 -12.06 10.17
CA ASP A 112 0.25 -11.81 9.52
C ASP A 112 -0.85 -12.74 10.09
N PHE A 113 -2.10 -12.50 9.66
CA PHE A 113 -3.17 -13.49 9.71
C PHE A 113 -2.97 -14.44 8.53
N MET A 114 -2.60 -15.69 8.80
CA MET A 114 -2.11 -16.61 7.74
C MET A 114 -3.18 -16.96 6.70
N GLU A 115 -4.48 -16.84 7.03
CA GLU A 115 -5.58 -17.01 6.07
C GLU A 115 -5.60 -15.95 4.94
N ASN A 116 -4.98 -14.79 5.15
CA ASN A 116 -4.90 -13.69 4.19
C ASN A 116 -3.48 -13.48 3.65
N ALA A 117 -2.53 -14.28 4.10
CA ALA A 117 -1.11 -14.07 3.87
C ALA A 117 -0.67 -14.41 2.44
N THR A 118 0.23 -13.62 1.90
CA THR A 118 1.00 -13.94 0.69
C THR A 118 2.23 -14.77 1.07
N GLU A 119 2.01 -16.03 1.49
CA GLU A 119 3.04 -16.90 2.09
C GLU A 119 4.32 -17.00 1.26
N MET A 120 4.21 -17.11 -0.07
CA MET A 120 5.38 -17.20 -0.96
C MET A 120 6.27 -15.95 -0.85
N GLU A 121 5.67 -14.76 -0.77
CA GLU A 121 6.42 -13.52 -0.58
C GLU A 121 7.12 -13.52 0.78
N PHE A 122 6.44 -13.97 1.83
CA PHE A 122 7.01 -14.00 3.19
C PHE A 122 8.15 -15.01 3.30
N GLN A 123 8.04 -16.17 2.64
CA GLN A 123 9.12 -17.18 2.60
C GLN A 123 10.39 -16.59 1.96
N ILE A 124 10.25 -15.85 0.86
CA ILE A 124 11.39 -15.20 0.20
C ILE A 124 12.03 -14.17 1.14
N PHE A 125 11.23 -13.33 1.81
CA PHE A 125 11.78 -12.43 2.83
C PHE A 125 12.52 -13.15 3.95
N ALA A 126 11.97 -14.27 4.45
CA ALA A 126 12.63 -15.05 5.48
C ALA A 126 13.99 -15.63 5.01
N GLU A 127 14.09 -16.04 3.74
CA GLU A 127 15.35 -16.49 3.13
C GLU A 127 16.37 -15.35 3.04
N HIS A 128 15.95 -14.15 2.62
CA HIS A 128 16.83 -12.98 2.57
C HIS A 128 17.28 -12.56 3.98
N PHE A 129 16.41 -12.54 4.98
CA PHE A 129 16.83 -12.29 6.38
C PHE A 129 17.87 -13.31 6.85
N LYS A 130 17.70 -14.60 6.52
CA LYS A 130 18.68 -15.64 6.86
C LYS A 130 20.00 -15.44 6.14
N ALA A 131 19.98 -14.98 4.89
CA ALA A 131 21.20 -14.66 4.13
C ALA A 131 21.98 -13.51 4.78
N HIS A 132 21.30 -12.58 5.47
CA HIS A 132 21.90 -11.50 6.27
C HIS A 132 22.25 -11.91 7.71
N GLY A 133 22.24 -13.23 8.03
CA GLY A 133 22.65 -13.76 9.34
C GLY A 133 21.56 -13.79 10.40
N CYS A 134 20.36 -13.32 10.11
CA CYS A 134 19.24 -13.31 11.05
C CYS A 134 18.56 -14.70 11.12
N LYS A 135 17.92 -14.99 12.26
CA LYS A 135 16.88 -16.02 12.28
C LYS A 135 15.57 -15.34 11.85
N ALA A 136 14.86 -15.95 10.92
CA ALA A 136 13.59 -15.42 10.45
C ALA A 136 12.57 -16.52 10.20
N GLN A 137 11.32 -16.27 10.57
CA GLN A 137 10.21 -17.19 10.31
C GLN A 137 8.88 -16.47 10.20
N LEU A 138 7.95 -17.12 9.50
CA LEU A 138 6.57 -16.69 9.35
C LEU A 138 5.80 -17.07 10.60
N CYS A 139 4.95 -16.17 11.07
CA CYS A 139 4.17 -16.39 12.30
C CYS A 139 2.72 -15.95 12.10
N GLU A 140 1.80 -16.84 12.45
CA GLU A 140 0.40 -16.46 12.68
C GLU A 140 0.35 -15.53 13.91
N ILE A 141 -0.21 -14.33 13.72
CA ILE A 141 -0.21 -13.29 14.74
C ILE A 141 -0.89 -13.70 16.05
N ARG A 142 -1.95 -14.53 15.98
CA ARG A 142 -2.70 -15.05 17.14
C ARG A 142 -1.90 -16.03 17.98
N ASN A 143 -0.85 -16.64 17.42
CA ASN A 143 -0.07 -17.69 18.04
C ASN A 143 1.22 -17.20 18.72
N LEU A 144 1.52 -15.90 18.62
CA LEU A 144 2.61 -15.30 19.35
C LEU A 144 2.36 -15.38 20.86
N GLN A 145 3.41 -15.49 21.67
CA GLN A 145 3.31 -15.65 23.12
C GLN A 145 4.14 -14.58 23.82
N TYR A 146 3.51 -13.77 24.65
CA TYR A 146 4.17 -12.75 25.45
C TYR A 146 4.28 -13.18 26.90
N LYS A 147 5.49 -13.38 27.39
CA LYS A 147 5.77 -13.88 28.74
C LYS A 147 6.98 -13.16 29.34
N ASP A 148 6.85 -12.70 30.57
CA ASP A 148 7.94 -12.09 31.36
C ASP A 148 8.71 -10.99 30.60
N GLY A 149 7.97 -10.12 29.87
CA GLY A 149 8.55 -9.02 29.12
C GLY A 149 9.21 -9.42 27.78
N THR A 150 9.01 -10.65 27.31
CA THR A 150 9.62 -11.16 26.10
C THR A 150 8.58 -11.80 25.20
N LEU A 151 8.64 -11.49 23.89
CA LEU A 151 7.77 -12.09 22.88
C LEU A 151 8.45 -13.33 22.27
N TYR A 152 7.66 -14.38 22.11
CA TYR A 152 8.10 -15.66 21.53
C TYR A 152 7.20 -16.10 20.37
N THR A 153 7.79 -16.78 19.42
CA THR A 153 7.05 -17.55 18.42
C THR A 153 6.52 -18.86 19.03
N PRO A 154 5.57 -19.56 18.38
CA PRO A 154 4.99 -20.82 18.92
C PRO A 154 6.00 -21.92 19.19
N ASP A 155 7.10 -21.97 18.45
CA ASP A 155 8.20 -22.92 18.61
C ASP A 155 9.28 -22.46 19.59
N GLY A 156 9.07 -21.32 20.26
CA GLY A 156 9.92 -20.81 21.34
C GLY A 156 11.10 -19.94 20.91
N MET A 157 11.15 -19.46 19.67
CA MET A 157 12.14 -18.45 19.28
C MET A 157 11.79 -17.12 19.93
N GLN A 158 12.73 -16.52 20.68
CA GLN A 158 12.59 -15.13 21.15
C GLN A 158 12.58 -14.19 19.96
N VAL A 159 11.63 -13.25 19.91
CA VAL A 159 11.48 -12.27 18.83
C VAL A 159 12.12 -10.95 19.23
N ASP A 160 13.05 -10.44 18.44
CA ASP A 160 13.70 -9.15 18.62
C ASP A 160 13.04 -8.06 17.78
N ALA A 161 12.62 -8.42 16.56
CA ALA A 161 11.94 -7.51 15.63
C ALA A 161 10.79 -8.22 14.91
N ILE A 162 9.75 -7.45 14.62
CA ILE A 162 8.62 -7.88 13.79
C ILE A 162 8.64 -7.14 12.47
N TYR A 163 8.60 -7.88 11.36
CA TYR A 163 8.14 -7.36 10.08
C TYR A 163 6.62 -7.54 10.01
N ARG A 164 5.88 -6.48 10.29
CA ARG A 164 4.42 -6.53 10.31
C ARG A 164 3.86 -6.49 8.89
N ARG A 165 3.13 -7.56 8.55
CA ARG A 165 2.39 -7.68 7.28
C ARG A 165 0.89 -7.55 7.51
N ALA A 166 0.40 -7.99 8.67
CA ALA A 166 -0.99 -7.82 9.07
C ALA A 166 -1.39 -6.35 9.04
N VAL A 167 -2.42 -6.02 8.25
CA VAL A 167 -2.93 -4.65 8.13
C VAL A 167 -3.64 -4.22 9.41
N THR A 168 -3.56 -2.94 9.73
CA THR A 168 -4.12 -2.39 10.96
C THR A 168 -5.62 -2.65 11.10
N SER A 169 -6.38 -2.57 10.00
CA SER A 169 -7.83 -2.85 10.02
C SER A 169 -8.16 -4.28 10.43
N ASP A 170 -7.40 -5.28 9.98
CA ASP A 170 -7.58 -6.68 10.38
C ASP A 170 -7.17 -6.90 11.83
N ILE A 171 -6.08 -6.29 12.29
CA ILE A 171 -5.68 -6.32 13.71
C ILE A 171 -6.79 -5.75 14.59
N MET A 172 -7.37 -4.61 14.22
CA MET A 172 -8.46 -3.99 14.97
C MET A 172 -9.77 -4.80 14.92
N LYS A 173 -10.03 -5.49 13.82
CA LYS A 173 -11.16 -6.42 13.70
C LYS A 173 -11.04 -7.60 14.65
N HIS A 174 -9.83 -8.14 14.78
CA HIS A 174 -9.48 -9.31 15.60
C HIS A 174 -8.72 -8.95 16.89
N TYR A 175 -8.91 -7.72 17.40
CA TYR A 175 -8.12 -7.16 18.50
C TYR A 175 -8.04 -8.06 19.73
N GLU A 176 -9.16 -8.70 20.12
CA GLU A 176 -9.24 -9.58 21.27
C GLU A 176 -8.52 -10.94 21.06
N GLU A 177 -8.22 -11.30 19.80
CA GLU A 177 -7.55 -12.54 19.46
C GLU A 177 -6.02 -12.42 19.46
N VAL A 178 -5.48 -11.18 19.44
CA VAL A 178 -4.05 -10.87 19.31
C VAL A 178 -3.47 -10.20 20.54
N GLY A 179 -4.00 -10.53 21.72
CA GLY A 179 -3.66 -9.88 23.01
C GLY A 179 -2.17 -9.88 23.32
N ASP A 180 -1.48 -11.00 23.12
CA ASP A 180 -0.04 -11.13 23.39
C ASP A 180 0.80 -10.26 22.45
N PHE A 181 0.46 -10.18 21.17
CA PHE A 181 1.08 -9.27 20.23
C PHE A 181 0.90 -7.81 20.67
N ILE A 182 -0.33 -7.40 20.99
CA ILE A 182 -0.66 -6.03 21.44
C ILE A 182 0.08 -5.69 22.73
N ALA A 183 0.13 -6.59 23.69
CA ALA A 183 0.84 -6.38 24.96
C ALA A 183 2.35 -6.16 24.74
N ALA A 184 2.99 -7.02 23.94
CA ALA A 184 4.41 -6.89 23.60
C ALA A 184 4.72 -5.55 22.89
N VAL A 185 3.83 -5.12 21.99
CA VAL A 185 3.96 -3.84 21.28
C VAL A 185 3.81 -2.65 22.24
N LYS A 186 2.82 -2.67 23.14
CA LYS A 186 2.59 -1.61 24.13
C LYS A 186 3.76 -1.46 25.11
N ASP A 187 4.37 -2.57 25.49
CA ASP A 187 5.50 -2.59 26.42
C ASP A 187 6.85 -2.30 25.74
N ASN A 188 6.85 -2.05 24.40
CA ASN A 188 8.08 -1.93 23.60
C ASN A 188 9.04 -3.14 23.77
N ALA A 189 8.48 -4.33 24.02
CA ALA A 189 9.25 -5.56 24.19
C ALA A 189 9.83 -6.10 22.87
N VAL A 190 9.46 -5.52 21.74
CA VAL A 190 9.86 -5.90 20.39
C VAL A 190 9.91 -4.66 19.49
N CYS A 191 10.87 -4.63 18.55
CA CYS A 191 10.90 -3.59 17.52
C CYS A 191 9.87 -3.91 16.44
N LEU A 192 8.76 -3.15 16.40
CA LEU A 192 7.68 -3.33 15.43
C LEU A 192 7.92 -2.48 14.18
N ILE A 193 8.53 -3.05 13.14
CA ILE A 193 8.74 -2.35 11.86
C ILE A 193 7.51 -2.52 10.98
N GLY A 194 6.96 -1.38 10.55
CA GLY A 194 5.57 -1.23 10.11
C GLY A 194 4.68 -0.93 11.31
N ASP A 195 5.06 0.05 12.13
CA ASP A 195 4.32 0.50 13.31
C ASP A 195 2.94 1.05 12.94
N PHE A 196 2.01 1.08 13.88
CA PHE A 196 0.63 1.57 13.68
C PHE A 196 0.54 3.02 13.19
N ARG A 197 1.58 3.85 13.38
CA ARG A 197 1.66 5.20 12.82
C ARG A 197 1.58 5.24 11.29
N THR A 198 1.96 4.17 10.60
CA THR A 198 1.87 4.08 9.14
C THR A 198 0.42 4.17 8.66
N GLN A 199 -0.55 3.80 9.50
CA GLN A 199 -1.98 3.93 9.23
C GLN A 199 -2.41 5.39 8.97
N ILE A 200 -1.72 6.39 9.54
CA ILE A 200 -2.02 7.81 9.30
C ILE A 200 -1.85 8.15 7.81
N ALA A 201 -0.79 7.64 7.19
CA ALA A 201 -0.53 7.87 5.77
C ALA A 201 -1.32 6.91 4.86
N HIS A 202 -1.69 5.73 5.36
CA HIS A 202 -2.51 4.76 4.63
C HIS A 202 -3.96 5.21 4.49
N ASN A 203 -4.51 5.86 5.51
CA ASN A 203 -5.90 6.31 5.51
C ASN A 203 -6.13 7.39 4.43
N LYS A 204 -7.13 7.15 3.57
CA LYS A 204 -7.45 8.03 2.44
C LYS A 204 -7.89 9.43 2.85
N ILE A 205 -8.27 9.64 4.12
CA ILE A 205 -8.57 10.99 4.64
C ILE A 205 -7.36 11.93 4.56
N LEU A 206 -6.14 11.40 4.47
CA LEU A 206 -4.93 12.19 4.28
C LEU A 206 -5.04 13.13 3.07
N TYR A 207 -5.67 12.67 1.99
CA TYR A 207 -5.90 13.49 0.80
C TYR A 207 -6.71 14.75 1.11
N LYS A 208 -7.78 14.62 1.91
CA LYS A 208 -8.55 15.76 2.40
C LYS A 208 -7.71 16.66 3.31
N ILE A 209 -6.96 16.05 4.25
CA ILE A 209 -6.16 16.79 5.24
C ILE A 209 -5.11 17.65 4.55
N LEU A 210 -4.45 17.18 3.50
CA LEU A 210 -3.45 17.92 2.74
C LEU A 210 -4.01 19.19 2.09
N HIS A 211 -5.30 19.23 1.76
CA HIS A 211 -5.98 20.40 1.19
C HIS A 211 -6.58 21.36 2.24
N LEU A 212 -6.50 21.06 3.53
CA LEU A 212 -7.02 21.93 4.57
C LEU A 212 -6.13 23.17 4.76
N PRO A 213 -6.70 24.37 4.92
CA PRO A 213 -5.94 25.59 5.22
C PRO A 213 -5.02 25.41 6.45
N GLN A 214 -5.47 24.65 7.46
CA GLN A 214 -4.70 24.36 8.67
C GLN A 214 -3.43 23.55 8.37
N THR A 215 -3.44 22.66 7.37
CA THR A 215 -2.27 21.89 6.94
C THR A 215 -1.35 22.73 6.07
N GLN A 216 -1.93 23.54 5.18
CA GLN A 216 -1.17 24.34 4.22
C GLN A 216 -0.22 25.35 4.88
N VAL A 217 -0.50 25.80 6.11
CA VAL A 217 0.39 26.72 6.85
C VAL A 217 1.69 26.04 7.33
N PHE A 218 1.75 24.72 7.38
CA PHE A 218 2.95 23.94 7.74
C PHE A 218 3.79 23.57 6.53
N LEU A 219 3.24 23.70 5.32
CA LEU A 219 3.88 23.34 4.07
C LEU A 219 4.53 24.57 3.44
N THR A 220 5.64 24.40 2.76
CA THR A 220 6.26 25.42 1.93
C THR A 220 5.37 25.77 0.71
N GLU A 221 5.68 26.86 0.01
CA GLU A 221 4.96 27.22 -1.23
C GLU A 221 5.10 26.12 -2.29
N GLU A 222 6.28 25.49 -2.41
CA GLU A 222 6.56 24.42 -3.35
C GLU A 222 5.76 23.15 -2.99
N GLU A 223 5.72 22.74 -1.72
CA GLU A 223 4.92 21.61 -1.25
C GLU A 223 3.42 21.85 -1.44
N ASN A 224 2.92 23.07 -1.18
CA ASN A 224 1.53 23.43 -1.43
C ASN A 224 1.19 23.35 -2.94
N ALA A 225 2.09 23.83 -3.81
CA ALA A 225 1.94 23.72 -5.25
C ALA A 225 1.94 22.25 -5.70
N PHE A 226 2.81 21.43 -5.14
CA PHE A 226 2.89 19.99 -5.40
C PHE A 226 1.60 19.27 -4.97
N VAL A 227 1.10 19.50 -3.76
CA VAL A 227 -0.18 18.96 -3.28
C VAL A 227 -1.32 19.32 -4.24
N LYS A 228 -1.43 20.59 -4.61
CA LYS A 228 -2.47 21.06 -5.53
C LYS A 228 -2.38 20.41 -6.91
N ALA A 229 -1.16 20.16 -7.41
CA ALA A 229 -0.94 19.58 -8.72
C ALA A 229 -1.24 18.07 -8.74
N HIS A 230 -0.88 17.33 -7.68
CA HIS A 230 -0.80 15.87 -7.72
C HIS A 230 -1.75 15.13 -6.78
N VAL A 231 -2.27 15.78 -5.73
CA VAL A 231 -3.23 15.16 -4.81
C VAL A 231 -4.66 15.48 -5.27
N PRO A 232 -5.49 14.48 -5.61
CA PRO A 232 -6.88 14.72 -6.00
C PRO A 232 -7.67 15.40 -4.90
N MET A 233 -8.49 16.40 -5.27
CA MET A 233 -9.35 17.09 -4.32
C MET A 233 -10.30 16.10 -3.65
N THR A 234 -10.34 16.11 -2.34
CA THR A 234 -11.06 15.11 -1.53
C THR A 234 -11.83 15.78 -0.41
N TYR A 235 -13.04 15.33 -0.19
CA TYR A 235 -13.94 15.81 0.86
C TYR A 235 -14.49 14.62 1.66
N SER A 236 -14.86 14.84 2.94
CA SER A 236 -15.74 13.92 3.63
C SER A 236 -17.13 13.94 2.97
N ILE A 237 -17.84 12.84 2.96
CA ILE A 237 -19.21 12.77 2.44
C ILE A 237 -20.15 13.75 3.18
N HIS A 238 -19.81 14.11 4.43
CA HIS A 238 -20.58 15.04 5.27
C HIS A 238 -20.08 16.49 5.20
N ASP A 239 -19.09 16.82 4.34
CA ASP A 239 -18.57 18.18 4.22
C ASP A 239 -19.67 19.13 3.75
N GLU A 240 -19.88 20.22 4.48
CA GLU A 240 -20.92 21.23 4.17
C GLU A 240 -20.58 22.05 2.92
N ARG A 241 -19.31 22.05 2.49
CA ARG A 241 -18.84 22.75 1.29
C ARG A 241 -19.14 22.03 -0.02
N LEU A 242 -19.65 20.79 0.04
CA LEU A 242 -19.98 20.00 -1.14
C LEU A 242 -21.09 20.65 -1.97
N ASN A 243 -20.81 20.86 -3.26
CA ASN A 243 -21.83 21.22 -4.23
C ASN A 243 -22.56 19.95 -4.69
N ILE A 244 -23.64 19.61 -4.02
CA ILE A 244 -24.39 18.37 -4.27
C ILE A 244 -24.97 18.32 -5.69
N GLU A 245 -25.41 19.46 -6.21
CA GLU A 245 -25.94 19.53 -7.58
C GLU A 245 -24.87 19.17 -8.61
N GLU A 246 -23.68 19.73 -8.48
CA GLU A 246 -22.53 19.41 -9.33
C GLU A 246 -22.14 17.96 -9.23
N ILE A 247 -22.05 17.41 -8.01
CA ILE A 247 -21.68 15.99 -7.77
C ILE A 247 -22.66 15.04 -8.45
N LEU A 248 -23.95 15.36 -8.44
CA LEU A 248 -24.98 14.51 -9.03
C LEU A 248 -25.08 14.68 -10.56
N THR A 249 -24.87 15.90 -11.08
CA THR A 249 -24.96 16.18 -12.54
C THR A 249 -23.68 15.86 -13.28
N GLU A 250 -22.53 16.04 -12.66
CA GLU A 250 -21.21 15.77 -13.23
C GLU A 250 -20.57 14.52 -12.60
N LYS A 251 -21.36 13.47 -12.42
CA LYS A 251 -20.99 12.24 -11.73
C LYS A 251 -19.64 11.65 -12.18
N ASP A 252 -19.32 11.74 -13.46
CA ASP A 252 -18.11 11.17 -14.06
C ASP A 252 -16.80 11.87 -13.56
N LYS A 253 -16.93 12.99 -12.86
CA LYS A 253 -15.80 13.69 -12.23
C LYS A 253 -15.51 13.19 -10.81
N TRP A 254 -16.31 12.25 -10.28
CA TRP A 254 -16.29 11.90 -8.87
C TRP A 254 -16.20 10.39 -8.62
N ILE A 255 -15.57 10.05 -7.49
CA ILE A 255 -15.48 8.69 -6.97
C ILE A 255 -15.75 8.69 -5.46
N LEU A 256 -16.55 7.74 -5.00
CA LEU A 256 -16.80 7.48 -3.58
C LEU A 256 -15.87 6.38 -3.08
N LYS A 257 -15.18 6.63 -1.96
CA LYS A 257 -14.22 5.68 -1.36
C LYS A 257 -14.43 5.63 0.16
N PRO A 258 -14.41 4.43 0.80
CA PRO A 258 -14.25 4.36 2.25
C PRO A 258 -12.90 4.96 2.67
N GLU A 259 -12.82 5.60 3.84
CA GLU A 259 -11.57 6.13 4.38
C GLU A 259 -10.50 5.07 4.54
N ASP A 260 -10.89 3.91 5.03
CA ASP A 260 -10.01 2.78 5.31
C ASP A 260 -10.53 1.51 4.64
N SER A 261 -9.91 1.15 3.53
CA SER A 261 -10.24 -0.06 2.77
C SER A 261 -9.08 -0.43 1.86
N TYR A 262 -8.97 -1.71 1.53
CA TYR A 262 -8.00 -2.25 0.57
C TYR A 262 -8.73 -3.06 -0.52
N GLY A 263 -8.07 -3.29 -1.66
CA GLY A 263 -8.61 -4.10 -2.76
C GLY A 263 -9.87 -3.52 -3.41
N SER A 264 -10.02 -2.20 -3.43
CA SER A 264 -11.16 -1.47 -4.03
C SER A 264 -12.54 -1.83 -3.44
N GLN A 265 -12.60 -2.39 -2.23
CA GLN A 265 -13.86 -2.70 -1.58
C GLN A 265 -14.66 -1.44 -1.26
N GLY A 266 -15.94 -1.42 -1.65
CA GLY A 266 -16.83 -0.29 -1.38
C GLY A 266 -16.55 0.98 -2.21
N ILE A 267 -15.73 0.89 -3.25
CA ILE A 267 -15.48 2.00 -4.18
C ILE A 267 -16.59 2.07 -5.22
N HIS A 268 -17.09 3.28 -5.48
CA HIS A 268 -18.04 3.56 -6.54
C HIS A 268 -17.56 4.76 -7.35
N ALA A 269 -17.25 4.57 -8.63
CA ALA A 269 -16.89 5.65 -9.54
C ALA A 269 -18.10 6.09 -10.36
N GLY A 270 -18.30 7.38 -10.49
CA GLY A 270 -19.43 7.91 -11.26
C GLY A 270 -19.41 7.48 -12.73
N VAL A 271 -18.22 7.29 -13.32
CA VAL A 271 -18.04 6.81 -14.70
C VAL A 271 -18.62 5.39 -14.92
N GLU A 272 -18.68 4.56 -13.88
CA GLU A 272 -19.17 3.18 -13.95
C GLU A 272 -20.64 3.03 -13.51
N CYS A 273 -21.27 4.11 -13.06
CA CYS A 273 -22.65 4.12 -12.61
C CYS A 273 -23.55 4.87 -13.59
N ASN A 274 -24.82 4.44 -13.74
CA ASN A 274 -25.81 5.33 -14.30
C ASN A 274 -26.22 6.42 -13.27
N ALA A 275 -26.98 7.42 -13.69
CA ALA A 275 -27.30 8.58 -12.84
C ALA A 275 -28.11 8.21 -11.58
N GLU A 276 -29.01 7.20 -11.68
CA GLU A 276 -29.83 6.76 -10.54
C GLU A 276 -28.98 5.96 -9.53
N GLU A 277 -28.15 5.03 -10.01
CA GLU A 277 -27.21 4.26 -9.17
C GLU A 277 -26.23 5.19 -8.43
N TRP A 278 -25.64 6.16 -9.13
CA TRP A 278 -24.74 7.13 -8.51
C TRP A 278 -25.41 7.92 -7.40
N LYS A 279 -26.64 8.40 -7.66
CA LYS A 279 -27.45 9.12 -6.70
C LYS A 279 -27.80 8.24 -5.48
N GLU A 280 -28.11 6.96 -5.70
CA GLU A 280 -28.39 6.01 -4.63
C GLU A 280 -27.16 5.80 -3.74
N TYR A 281 -25.98 5.52 -4.32
CA TYR A 281 -24.71 5.37 -3.58
C TYR A 281 -24.38 6.64 -2.79
N PHE A 282 -24.45 7.81 -3.42
CA PHE A 282 -24.15 9.08 -2.78
C PHE A 282 -25.05 9.34 -1.57
N TYR A 283 -26.38 9.20 -1.72
CA TYR A 283 -27.30 9.47 -0.63
C TYR A 283 -27.32 8.39 0.44
N LYS A 284 -27.02 7.15 0.11
CA LYS A 284 -26.86 6.09 1.09
C LYS A 284 -25.79 6.48 2.11
N GLU A 285 -24.63 6.88 1.63
CA GLU A 285 -23.50 7.26 2.49
C GLU A 285 -23.73 8.63 3.16
N ARG A 286 -24.28 9.60 2.45
CA ARG A 286 -24.57 10.94 3.01
C ARG A 286 -25.61 10.93 4.12
N ASN A 287 -26.59 10.05 4.07
CA ASN A 287 -27.67 9.96 5.05
C ASN A 287 -27.31 9.09 6.26
N ASP A 288 -26.25 8.32 6.19
CA ASP A 288 -25.70 7.57 7.31
C ASP A 288 -24.76 8.48 8.11
N ALA A 289 -25.19 8.93 9.28
CA ALA A 289 -24.39 9.85 10.12
C ALA A 289 -23.05 9.26 10.59
N ASP A 290 -22.91 7.93 10.58
CA ASP A 290 -21.69 7.21 10.97
C ASP A 290 -20.81 6.86 9.77
N SER A 291 -21.22 7.19 8.54
CA SER A 291 -20.44 6.93 7.33
C SER A 291 -19.11 7.69 7.32
N THR A 292 -18.03 6.97 7.04
CA THR A 292 -16.68 7.51 6.88
C THR A 292 -16.26 7.59 5.40
N TYR A 293 -17.22 7.63 4.49
CA TYR A 293 -16.92 7.77 3.07
C TYR A 293 -16.36 9.13 2.70
N LEU A 294 -15.47 9.10 1.73
CA LEU A 294 -14.91 10.27 1.07
C LEU A 294 -15.48 10.38 -0.34
N ILE A 295 -15.67 11.61 -0.78
CA ILE A 295 -15.89 11.94 -2.19
C ILE A 295 -14.64 12.62 -2.73
N GLN A 296 -14.10 12.09 -3.81
CA GLN A 296 -12.83 12.51 -4.38
C GLN A 296 -12.97 12.79 -5.87
N GLU A 297 -12.19 13.75 -6.38
CA GLU A 297 -12.01 14.00 -7.81
C GLU A 297 -11.56 12.69 -8.49
N PHE A 298 -12.27 12.29 -9.53
CA PHE A 298 -11.91 11.11 -10.31
C PHE A 298 -10.79 11.45 -11.29
N CYS A 299 -9.66 10.77 -11.12
CA CYS A 299 -8.51 10.92 -12.01
C CYS A 299 -8.54 9.78 -13.02
N VAL A 300 -8.77 10.09 -14.29
CA VAL A 300 -8.73 9.12 -15.38
C VAL A 300 -7.30 8.59 -15.54
N PRO A 301 -7.08 7.27 -15.41
CA PRO A 301 -5.75 6.71 -15.62
C PRO A 301 -5.29 6.89 -17.07
N TYR A 302 -3.98 7.08 -17.26
CA TYR A 302 -3.38 7.16 -18.59
C TYR A 302 -3.49 5.83 -19.33
N GLN A 303 -3.75 5.89 -20.64
CA GLN A 303 -3.84 4.71 -21.50
C GLN A 303 -2.54 4.46 -22.27
N THR A 304 -2.11 3.19 -22.26
CA THR A 304 -1.04 2.71 -23.15
C THR A 304 -1.54 1.55 -24.03
N MET A 305 -0.85 1.32 -25.12
CA MET A 305 -1.16 0.20 -26.03
C MET A 305 -0.51 -1.09 -25.52
N ASN A 306 -1.31 -2.14 -25.36
CA ASN A 306 -0.83 -3.45 -24.92
C ASN A 306 -1.41 -4.56 -25.81
N VAL A 307 -0.91 -5.79 -25.65
CA VAL A 307 -1.33 -6.98 -26.38
C VAL A 307 -1.56 -8.14 -25.43
N ASP A 308 -2.70 -8.80 -25.54
CA ASP A 308 -3.01 -10.00 -24.74
C ASP A 308 -2.61 -11.28 -25.51
N LEU A 309 -1.38 -11.71 -25.28
CA LEU A 309 -0.84 -12.92 -25.91
C LEU A 309 -1.43 -14.21 -25.33
N ALA A 310 -1.99 -14.19 -24.13
CA ALA A 310 -2.62 -15.36 -23.51
C ALA A 310 -3.91 -15.77 -24.26
N GLN A 311 -4.60 -14.80 -24.84
CA GLN A 311 -5.78 -15.03 -25.70
C GLN A 311 -5.42 -15.35 -27.15
N GLY A 312 -4.13 -15.43 -27.48
CA GLY A 312 -3.65 -15.62 -28.86
C GLY A 312 -3.81 -14.39 -29.74
N GLU A 313 -4.20 -13.27 -29.21
CA GLU A 313 -4.32 -12.00 -29.93
C GLU A 313 -2.96 -11.43 -30.25
N ARG A 314 -2.83 -10.81 -31.41
CA ARG A 314 -1.63 -10.10 -31.86
C ARG A 314 -1.90 -8.62 -32.15
N THR A 315 -3.10 -8.17 -31.84
CA THR A 315 -3.52 -6.78 -32.03
C THR A 315 -3.31 -5.99 -30.74
N PHE A 316 -2.69 -4.84 -30.85
CA PHE A 316 -2.56 -3.90 -29.75
C PHE A 316 -3.90 -3.22 -29.47
N PHE A 317 -4.24 -3.07 -28.21
CA PHE A 317 -5.42 -2.36 -27.73
C PHE A 317 -5.08 -1.46 -26.55
N PRO A 318 -5.84 -0.36 -26.34
CA PRO A 318 -5.58 0.54 -25.21
C PRO A 318 -5.96 -0.12 -23.88
N VAL A 319 -5.14 0.13 -22.87
CA VAL A 319 -5.37 -0.26 -21.47
C VAL A 319 -5.01 0.90 -20.55
N TYR A 320 -5.72 1.01 -19.46
CA TYR A 320 -5.43 1.97 -18.39
C TYR A 320 -4.30 1.47 -17.50
N ASN A 321 -3.45 2.39 -17.02
CA ASN A 321 -2.24 2.07 -16.27
C ASN A 321 -2.31 2.58 -14.84
N LEU A 322 -1.76 1.80 -13.91
CA LEU A 322 -1.47 2.19 -12.54
C LEU A 322 -0.04 1.81 -12.20
N THR A 323 0.73 2.80 -11.77
CA THR A 323 2.15 2.64 -11.45
C THR A 323 2.34 2.71 -9.95
N GLY A 324 2.84 1.64 -9.34
CA GLY A 324 3.21 1.58 -7.93
C GLY A 324 4.70 1.86 -7.76
N LEU A 325 5.04 2.83 -6.92
CA LEU A 325 6.42 3.19 -6.61
C LEU A 325 6.78 2.63 -5.23
N PHE A 326 7.66 1.64 -5.18
CA PHE A 326 8.17 1.15 -3.91
C PHE A 326 9.18 2.14 -3.32
N THR A 327 8.97 2.49 -2.05
CA THR A 327 9.89 3.31 -1.26
C THR A 327 10.20 2.62 0.06
N TYR A 328 11.49 2.48 0.38
CA TYR A 328 11.98 1.89 1.61
C TYR A 328 12.83 2.93 2.36
N GLY A 329 12.49 3.23 3.61
CA GLY A 329 13.16 4.27 4.37
C GLY A 329 13.18 5.63 3.66
N GLY A 330 12.11 5.98 2.94
CA GLY A 330 12.01 7.21 2.15
C GLY A 330 12.79 7.22 0.84
N LYS A 331 13.45 6.12 0.45
CA LYS A 331 14.23 6.01 -0.81
C LYS A 331 13.45 5.20 -1.85
N PHE A 332 13.40 5.69 -3.09
CA PHE A 332 12.84 4.94 -4.22
C PHE A 332 13.61 3.63 -4.45
N ARG A 333 12.87 2.51 -4.60
CA ARG A 333 13.45 1.17 -4.74
C ARG A 333 12.97 0.42 -5.98
N GLY A 334 11.81 0.74 -6.51
CA GLY A 334 11.33 0.04 -7.70
C GLY A 334 9.93 0.43 -8.11
N VAL A 335 9.48 -0.22 -9.18
CA VAL A 335 8.17 0.05 -9.81
C VAL A 335 7.41 -1.26 -9.95
N TYR A 336 6.11 -1.20 -9.65
CA TYR A 336 5.14 -2.25 -9.91
C TYR A 336 4.08 -1.72 -10.88
N SER A 337 3.90 -2.38 -12.01
CA SER A 337 2.98 -1.93 -13.05
C SER A 337 1.74 -2.80 -13.11
N ARG A 338 0.58 -2.16 -13.13
CA ARG A 338 -0.73 -2.79 -13.31
C ARG A 338 -1.49 -2.13 -14.44
N ILE A 339 -2.28 -2.93 -15.13
CA ILE A 339 -3.15 -2.45 -16.20
C ILE A 339 -4.56 -3.01 -16.05
N SER A 340 -5.53 -2.34 -16.65
CA SER A 340 -6.91 -2.84 -16.78
C SER A 340 -7.56 -2.33 -18.06
N LYS A 341 -8.58 -3.06 -18.53
CA LYS A 341 -9.48 -2.57 -19.59
C LYS A 341 -10.51 -1.58 -19.04
N SER A 342 -10.73 -1.55 -17.74
CA SER A 342 -11.58 -0.59 -17.03
C SER A 342 -10.76 0.58 -16.47
N GLU A 343 -11.38 1.74 -16.35
CA GLU A 343 -10.81 2.92 -15.70
C GLU A 343 -10.54 2.70 -14.19
N ILE A 344 -11.24 1.75 -13.56
CA ILE A 344 -10.93 1.28 -12.21
C ILE A 344 -10.02 0.07 -12.31
N ILE A 345 -8.80 0.25 -11.82
CA ILE A 345 -7.76 -0.78 -11.87
C ILE A 345 -7.75 -1.52 -10.53
N SER A 346 -8.39 -2.68 -10.50
CA SER A 346 -8.38 -3.58 -9.35
C SER A 346 -8.70 -5.01 -9.77
N THR A 347 -8.44 -5.96 -8.89
CA THR A 347 -8.73 -7.39 -9.11
C THR A 347 -10.20 -7.67 -9.43
N GLN A 348 -11.12 -6.82 -8.97
CA GLN A 348 -12.55 -6.92 -9.29
C GLN A 348 -12.87 -6.51 -10.74
N TYR A 349 -12.00 -5.73 -11.38
CA TYR A 349 -12.18 -5.11 -12.70
C TYR A 349 -11.14 -5.55 -13.72
N SER A 350 -10.75 -6.82 -13.74
CA SER A 350 -9.80 -7.38 -14.72
C SER A 350 -8.38 -6.79 -14.67
N GLU A 351 -7.92 -6.40 -13.49
CA GLU A 351 -6.52 -5.99 -13.28
C GLU A 351 -5.55 -7.09 -13.72
N MET A 352 -4.50 -6.68 -14.39
CA MET A 352 -3.36 -7.53 -14.75
C MET A 352 -2.07 -6.86 -14.29
N ALA A 353 -1.21 -7.60 -13.62
CA ALA A 353 0.14 -7.17 -13.32
C ALA A 353 1.06 -7.40 -14.52
N LEU A 354 1.99 -6.48 -14.73
CA LEU A 354 2.98 -6.55 -15.80
C LEU A 354 4.40 -6.48 -15.23
N PRO A 355 5.37 -7.16 -15.88
CA PRO A 355 6.76 -6.96 -15.55
C PRO A 355 7.19 -5.54 -15.93
N THR A 356 7.92 -4.87 -15.05
CA THR A 356 8.46 -3.54 -15.33
C THR A 356 9.95 -3.64 -15.64
N LEU A 357 10.33 -3.20 -16.83
CA LEU A 357 11.69 -3.24 -17.32
C LEU A 357 12.14 -1.86 -17.80
N PHE A 358 13.30 -1.41 -17.31
CA PHE A 358 13.99 -0.26 -17.87
C PHE A 358 14.87 -0.74 -19.01
N VAL A 359 14.70 -0.11 -20.17
CA VAL A 359 15.34 -0.54 -21.42
C VAL A 359 16.32 0.53 -21.89
N THR A 360 17.59 0.16 -22.05
CA THR A 360 18.61 1.04 -22.61
C THR A 360 19.24 0.38 -23.84
N ARG A 361 19.39 1.13 -24.91
CA ARG A 361 20.08 0.61 -26.09
C ARG A 361 21.56 0.42 -25.78
N LYS A 362 22.10 -0.76 -26.07
CA LYS A 362 23.54 -1.02 -25.91
C LYS A 362 24.33 -0.04 -26.78
N LYS A 363 25.40 0.48 -26.22
CA LYS A 363 26.36 1.27 -27.03
C LYS A 363 27.01 0.33 -28.04
N ALA A 364 27.07 0.78 -29.30
CA ALA A 364 27.69 0.06 -30.38
C ALA A 364 29.21 -0.04 -30.14
#